data_002c8b1c15c7b04fe2768fc0aa7e1df0
#
_entry.id   002c8b1c15c7b04fe2768fc0aa7e1df0
#
_cell.length_a   1.000
_cell.length_b   1.000
_cell.length_c   1.000
_cell.angle_alpha   90.00
_cell.angle_beta   90.00
_cell.angle_gamma   90.00
#
_symmetry.space_group_name_H-M   'P 1'
#
loop_
_entity.id
_entity.type
_entity.pdbx_description
1 polymer ?
#
loop_
_entity_poly.entity_id
_entity_poly.type
_entity_poly.pdbx_seq_one_letter_code
_entity_poly.pdbx_strand_id
1 'polypeptide(L)'
;MLFAAVAMIIAVTTPWNPLPGAVPGGHVRPDPAPDFTPAEIHRADAFDGALNWPAYGRLITVLAVVLALGFTPLGARLLGAFTSRFRRLPLRVLLGAVALTSLTWLISMPFAVWGETILRDYGLSTQSWPSWLADQAKSLAVTWVTYTLGLLLLTALVRRFPRYWWTGAAAGAGALVIAGSFAYPVMIEPVFNTFHSLPAGELRSALLDMARRDGVPVSDVLVADASRRTTSLNAYVSGFGSTRRIVVYDTLLTSMSTPRIESIVAHELGHAKRDDVLHGTLVGALGAAGGVCLLAVLLTSPRLLRRAGLAPPASRRPTGAEAADDPSARDRGAG
;
A
#
# COMPACT_ATOMS: atom_id res chain seq x y z
N MET A 1 -20.49 -4.51 -8.69
CA MET A 1 -20.40 -5.67 -7.80
C MET A 1 -19.24 -5.56 -6.80
N LEU A 2 -17.97 -5.33 -7.22
CA LEU A 2 -16.82 -5.24 -6.30
C LEU A 2 -16.99 -4.15 -5.22
N PHE A 3 -17.43 -2.95 -5.58
CA PHE A 3 -17.70 -1.87 -4.60
C PHE A 3 -18.83 -2.22 -3.62
N ALA A 4 -19.85 -2.96 -4.08
CA ALA A 4 -20.90 -3.45 -3.18
C ALA A 4 -20.38 -4.50 -2.21
N ALA A 5 -19.46 -5.38 -2.65
CA ALA A 5 -18.78 -6.33 -1.76
C ALA A 5 -17.91 -5.63 -0.72
N VAL A 6 -17.15 -4.60 -1.13
CA VAL A 6 -16.36 -3.77 -0.20
C VAL A 6 -17.28 -3.09 0.82
N ALA A 7 -18.36 -2.44 0.37
CA ALA A 7 -19.32 -1.79 1.27
C ALA A 7 -19.97 -2.79 2.23
N MET A 8 -20.29 -3.99 1.76
CA MET A 8 -20.86 -5.06 2.59
C MET A 8 -19.87 -5.55 3.65
N ILE A 9 -18.60 -5.79 3.26
CA ILE A 9 -17.55 -6.19 4.21
C ILE A 9 -17.40 -5.11 5.28
N ILE A 10 -17.25 -3.85 4.90
CA ILE A 10 -17.14 -2.74 5.84
C ILE A 10 -18.36 -2.68 6.75
N ALA A 11 -19.58 -2.79 6.20
CA ALA A 11 -20.80 -2.70 7.01
C ALA A 11 -20.92 -3.83 8.02
N VAL A 12 -20.49 -5.06 7.68
CA VAL A 12 -20.61 -6.25 8.53
C VAL A 12 -19.47 -6.35 9.54
N THR A 13 -18.25 -5.95 9.15
CA THR A 13 -17.06 -6.12 9.99
C THR A 13 -16.74 -4.92 10.86
N THR A 14 -17.27 -3.72 10.54
CA THR A 14 -17.07 -2.54 11.38
C THR A 14 -18.00 -2.61 12.59
N PRO A 15 -17.46 -2.56 13.81
CA PRO A 15 -18.28 -2.50 15.01
C PRO A 15 -18.80 -1.06 15.20
N TRP A 16 -19.91 -0.77 14.58
CA TRP A 16 -20.57 0.56 14.68
C TRP A 16 -20.91 0.95 16.11
N ASN A 17 -21.10 -0.07 16.98
CA ASN A 17 -21.24 0.08 18.43
C ASN A 17 -20.20 -0.79 19.12
N PRO A 18 -18.96 -0.30 19.31
CA PRO A 18 -17.85 -1.12 19.79
C PRO A 18 -18.01 -1.58 21.25
N LEU A 19 -18.84 -0.92 22.04
CA LEU A 19 -19.09 -1.28 23.43
C LEU A 19 -20.49 -1.92 23.57
N PRO A 20 -20.58 -3.11 24.18
CA PRO A 20 -21.86 -3.72 24.51
C PRO A 20 -22.53 -2.89 25.62
N GLY A 21 -23.64 -2.24 25.30
CA GLY A 21 -24.43 -1.42 26.22
C GLY A 21 -24.14 0.10 26.12
N ALA A 22 -24.78 0.85 26.98
CA ALA A 22 -24.56 2.29 27.06
C ALA A 22 -23.17 2.57 27.63
N VAL A 23 -22.43 3.47 26.96
CA VAL A 23 -21.14 3.94 27.47
C VAL A 23 -21.35 4.58 28.82
N PRO A 24 -20.71 4.12 29.91
CA PRO A 24 -20.82 4.78 31.19
C PRO A 24 -20.43 6.27 31.06
N GLY A 25 -21.34 7.19 31.42
CA GLY A 25 -21.11 8.63 31.25
C GLY A 25 -21.48 9.22 29.89
N GLY A 26 -22.00 8.41 28.92
CA GLY A 26 -22.40 8.86 27.59
C GLY A 26 -21.20 9.05 26.63
N HIS A 27 -21.45 9.61 25.45
CA HIS A 27 -20.39 10.01 24.51
C HIS A 27 -19.76 11.33 24.98
N VAL A 28 -18.76 11.26 25.83
CA VAL A 28 -17.94 12.40 26.20
C VAL A 28 -16.82 12.52 25.16
N ARG A 29 -16.64 13.72 24.60
CA ARG A 29 -15.44 13.97 23.77
C ARG A 29 -14.20 13.77 24.64
N PRO A 30 -13.16 13.07 24.13
CA PRO A 30 -11.90 12.98 24.84
C PRO A 30 -11.40 14.40 25.13
N ASP A 31 -11.17 14.69 26.40
CA ASP A 31 -10.54 15.94 26.84
C ASP A 31 -9.12 15.60 27.29
N PRO A 32 -8.09 16.10 26.63
CA PRO A 32 -6.69 15.83 27.01
C PRO A 32 -6.26 16.66 28.24
N ALA A 33 -6.99 17.70 28.60
CA ALA A 33 -6.58 18.65 29.64
C ALA A 33 -6.38 18.03 31.04
N PRO A 34 -7.10 16.97 31.47
CA PRO A 34 -6.82 16.30 32.74
C PRO A 34 -5.49 15.52 32.77
N ASP A 35 -5.01 15.05 31.61
CA ASP A 35 -3.87 14.13 31.51
C ASP A 35 -2.60 14.82 31.00
N PHE A 36 -2.73 15.94 30.28
CA PHE A 36 -1.63 16.66 29.64
C PHE A 36 -1.64 18.14 29.96
N THR A 37 -0.47 18.72 30.07
CA THR A 37 -0.32 20.17 30.23
C THR A 37 -0.68 20.90 28.92
N PRO A 38 -1.12 22.19 29.01
CA PRO A 38 -1.39 22.97 27.80
C PRO A 38 -0.18 23.07 26.84
N ALA A 39 1.05 23.05 27.37
CA ALA A 39 2.27 23.08 26.57
C ALA A 39 2.47 21.77 25.78
N GLU A 40 2.16 20.61 26.38
CA GLU A 40 2.23 19.31 25.70
C GLU A 40 1.16 19.20 24.61
N ILE A 41 -0.07 19.63 24.88
CA ILE A 41 -1.15 19.65 23.89
C ILE A 41 -0.75 20.55 22.71
N HIS A 42 -0.32 21.78 22.99
CA HIS A 42 0.12 22.70 21.94
C HIS A 42 1.30 22.15 21.12
N ARG A 43 2.26 21.46 21.76
CA ARG A 43 3.37 20.82 21.08
C ARG A 43 2.90 19.68 20.16
N ALA A 44 1.93 18.86 20.60
CA ALA A 44 1.34 17.79 19.82
C ALA A 44 0.58 18.33 18.59
N ASP A 45 -0.26 19.34 18.78
CA ASP A 45 -1.00 20.00 17.70
C ASP A 45 -0.06 20.65 16.67
N ALA A 46 1.00 21.33 17.16
CA ALA A 46 2.02 21.95 16.30
C ALA A 46 2.79 20.89 15.48
N PHE A 47 3.10 19.75 16.07
CA PHE A 47 3.74 18.62 15.39
C PHE A 47 2.84 18.03 14.29
N ASP A 48 1.58 17.74 14.61
CA ASP A 48 0.62 17.23 13.64
C ASP A 48 0.43 18.21 12.48
N GLY A 49 0.23 19.50 12.80
CA GLY A 49 0.13 20.56 11.80
C GLY A 49 1.38 20.67 10.92
N ALA A 50 2.58 20.55 11.49
CA ALA A 50 3.83 20.61 10.73
C ALA A 50 3.99 19.44 9.75
N LEU A 51 3.64 18.21 10.16
CA LEU A 51 3.72 17.01 9.30
C LEU A 51 2.72 17.00 8.15
N ASN A 52 1.59 17.69 8.30
CA ASN A 52 0.57 17.75 7.26
C ASN A 52 1.10 18.38 5.95
N TRP A 53 1.95 19.40 6.05
CA TRP A 53 2.47 20.09 4.86
C TRP A 53 3.32 19.20 3.95
N PRO A 54 4.38 18.51 4.42
CA PRO A 54 5.13 17.59 3.58
C PRO A 54 4.28 16.38 3.12
N ALA A 55 3.35 15.88 3.95
CA ALA A 55 2.49 14.76 3.59
C ALA A 55 1.55 15.10 2.44
N TYR A 56 0.77 16.19 2.54
CA TYR A 56 -0.14 16.63 1.48
C TYR A 56 0.63 17.15 0.26
N GLY A 57 1.73 17.88 0.46
CA GLY A 57 2.58 18.33 -0.64
C GLY A 57 3.10 17.16 -1.48
N ARG A 58 3.57 16.11 -0.83
CA ARG A 58 3.98 14.86 -1.48
C ARG A 58 2.83 14.20 -2.23
N LEU A 59 1.67 14.03 -1.58
CA LEU A 59 0.49 13.39 -2.17
C LEU A 59 0.05 14.12 -3.43
N ILE A 60 -0.15 15.44 -3.36
CA ILE A 60 -0.61 16.26 -4.48
C ILE A 60 0.40 16.22 -5.63
N THR A 61 1.70 16.36 -5.32
CA THR A 61 2.75 16.36 -6.33
C THR A 61 2.86 15.00 -7.03
N VAL A 62 2.87 13.90 -6.29
CA VAL A 62 2.91 12.55 -6.87
C VAL A 62 1.67 12.28 -7.72
N LEU A 63 0.49 12.65 -7.22
CA LEU A 63 -0.75 12.49 -7.97
C LEU A 63 -0.72 13.30 -9.27
N ALA A 64 -0.30 14.56 -9.24
CA ALA A 64 -0.16 15.41 -10.43
C ALA A 64 0.80 14.80 -11.45
N VAL A 65 1.95 14.29 -11.01
CA VAL A 65 2.94 13.62 -11.88
C VAL A 65 2.36 12.35 -12.49
N VAL A 66 1.74 11.49 -11.70
CA VAL A 66 1.12 10.24 -12.18
C VAL A 66 0.01 10.54 -13.20
N LEU A 67 -0.84 11.52 -12.92
CA LEU A 67 -1.88 11.95 -13.87
C LEU A 67 -1.27 12.55 -15.15
N ALA A 68 -0.25 13.39 -15.04
CA ALA A 68 0.45 13.94 -16.20
C ALA A 68 1.08 12.84 -17.05
N LEU A 69 1.77 11.87 -16.44
CA LEU A 69 2.39 10.76 -17.16
C LEU A 69 1.35 9.79 -17.75
N GLY A 70 0.23 9.56 -17.06
CA GLY A 70 -0.81 8.63 -17.51
C GLY A 70 -1.77 9.20 -18.54
N PHE A 71 -2.08 10.49 -18.47
CA PHE A 71 -3.12 11.13 -19.31
C PHE A 71 -2.59 12.12 -20.35
N THR A 72 -1.25 12.25 -20.49
CA THR A 72 -0.61 13.06 -21.52
C THR A 72 0.43 12.25 -22.30
N PRO A 73 0.92 12.73 -23.46
CA PRO A 73 1.98 12.05 -24.21
C PRO A 73 3.34 11.98 -23.49
N LEU A 74 3.49 12.67 -22.37
CA LEU A 74 4.76 12.73 -21.62
C LEU A 74 5.23 11.35 -21.18
N GLY A 75 4.32 10.54 -20.62
CA GLY A 75 4.68 9.18 -20.15
C GLY A 75 5.10 8.27 -21.30
N ALA A 76 4.37 8.30 -22.42
CA ALA A 76 4.72 7.51 -23.62
C ALA A 76 6.09 7.93 -24.20
N ARG A 77 6.36 9.24 -24.28
CA ARG A 77 7.65 9.79 -24.76
C ARG A 77 8.80 9.38 -23.83
N LEU A 78 8.62 9.55 -22.53
CA LEU A 78 9.62 9.22 -21.51
C LEU A 78 9.96 7.73 -21.56
N LEU A 79 8.95 6.87 -21.52
CA LEU A 79 9.14 5.42 -21.62
C LEU A 79 9.79 5.03 -22.95
N GLY A 80 9.36 5.64 -24.09
CA GLY A 80 9.94 5.42 -25.38
C GLY A 80 11.42 5.78 -25.41
N ALA A 81 11.82 6.93 -24.87
CA ALA A 81 13.21 7.36 -24.82
C ALA A 81 14.11 6.35 -24.05
N PHE A 82 13.63 5.84 -22.92
CA PHE A 82 14.40 4.88 -22.11
C PHE A 82 14.38 3.45 -22.64
N THR A 83 13.27 3.01 -23.24
CA THR A 83 13.07 1.59 -23.54
C THR A 83 13.18 1.22 -25.01
N SER A 84 13.19 2.19 -25.96
CA SER A 84 13.22 1.94 -27.40
C SER A 84 14.45 1.18 -27.90
N ARG A 85 15.59 1.31 -27.21
CA ARG A 85 16.85 0.64 -27.55
C ARG A 85 16.82 -0.88 -27.31
N PHE A 86 15.88 -1.36 -26.51
CA PHE A 86 15.84 -2.75 -26.08
C PHE A 86 14.77 -3.52 -26.85
N ARG A 87 15.15 -4.64 -27.45
CA ARG A 87 14.24 -5.50 -28.23
C ARG A 87 13.43 -6.45 -27.36
N ARG A 88 13.98 -6.88 -26.20
CA ARG A 88 13.33 -7.84 -25.31
C ARG A 88 12.27 -7.16 -24.44
N LEU A 89 11.02 -7.59 -24.58
CA LEU A 89 9.90 -7.00 -23.84
C LEU A 89 10.07 -7.04 -22.30
N PRO A 90 10.49 -8.15 -21.66
CA PRO A 90 10.70 -8.15 -20.21
C PRO A 90 11.69 -7.08 -19.73
N LEU A 91 12.75 -6.84 -20.50
CA LEU A 91 13.73 -5.80 -20.19
C LEU A 91 13.14 -4.39 -20.33
N ARG A 92 12.27 -4.17 -21.34
CA ARG A 92 11.55 -2.89 -21.50
C ARG A 92 10.60 -2.65 -20.32
N VAL A 93 9.90 -3.69 -19.85
CA VAL A 93 9.01 -3.60 -18.68
C VAL A 93 9.81 -3.29 -17.42
N LEU A 94 10.91 -4.01 -17.18
CA LEU A 94 11.80 -3.75 -16.05
C LEU A 94 12.31 -2.30 -16.04
N LEU A 95 12.91 -1.87 -17.15
CA LEU A 95 13.48 -0.52 -17.25
C LEU A 95 12.41 0.57 -17.15
N GLY A 96 11.22 0.33 -17.71
CA GLY A 96 10.08 1.23 -17.58
C GLY A 96 9.59 1.34 -16.13
N ALA A 97 9.46 0.22 -15.43
CA ALA A 97 9.09 0.18 -14.02
C ALA A 97 10.12 0.93 -13.16
N VAL A 98 11.40 0.61 -13.32
CA VAL A 98 12.50 1.26 -12.61
C VAL A 98 12.52 2.77 -12.88
N ALA A 99 12.42 3.19 -14.15
CA ALA A 99 12.44 4.61 -14.50
C ALA A 99 11.28 5.40 -13.89
N LEU A 100 10.04 4.88 -13.99
CA LEU A 100 8.85 5.57 -13.46
C LEU A 100 8.84 5.61 -11.93
N THR A 101 9.19 4.52 -11.27
CA THR A 101 9.23 4.47 -9.80
C THR A 101 10.38 5.28 -9.23
N SER A 102 11.54 5.30 -9.89
CA SER A 102 12.68 6.17 -9.51
C SER A 102 12.34 7.65 -9.71
N LEU A 103 11.63 8.01 -10.77
CA LEU A 103 11.18 9.38 -11.01
C LEU A 103 10.22 9.84 -9.91
N THR A 104 9.22 9.04 -9.59
CA THR A 104 8.27 9.35 -8.50
C THR A 104 8.95 9.41 -7.14
N TRP A 105 9.90 8.52 -6.88
CA TRP A 105 10.71 8.54 -5.67
C TRP A 105 11.54 9.82 -5.57
N LEU A 106 12.24 10.20 -6.65
CA LEU A 106 13.09 11.40 -6.68
C LEU A 106 12.26 12.68 -6.45
N ILE A 107 11.09 12.77 -7.09
CA ILE A 107 10.17 13.90 -6.91
C ILE A 107 9.59 13.96 -5.48
N SER A 108 9.42 12.79 -4.84
CA SER A 108 8.95 12.70 -3.44
C SER A 108 10.04 13.04 -2.43
N MET A 109 11.31 12.98 -2.79
CA MET A 109 12.45 13.07 -1.88
C MET A 109 12.51 14.41 -1.11
N PRO A 110 12.27 15.59 -1.71
CA PRO A 110 12.23 16.83 -0.97
C PRO A 110 11.21 16.83 0.20
N PHE A 111 10.03 16.25 -0.04
CA PHE A 111 9.01 16.14 1.00
C PHE A 111 9.38 15.11 2.07
N ALA A 112 10.05 14.01 1.69
CA ALA A 112 10.54 13.01 2.63
C ALA A 112 11.64 13.58 3.53
N VAL A 113 12.57 14.36 2.97
CA VAL A 113 13.60 15.09 3.74
C VAL A 113 12.95 16.10 4.66
N TRP A 114 11.98 16.88 4.18
CA TRP A 114 11.25 17.85 5.02
C TRP A 114 10.54 17.17 6.19
N GLY A 115 9.81 16.07 5.95
CA GLY A 115 9.19 15.29 7.03
C GLY A 115 10.22 14.75 8.03
N GLU A 116 11.35 14.24 7.55
CA GLU A 116 12.43 13.74 8.40
C GLU A 116 13.05 14.86 9.25
N THR A 117 13.21 16.08 8.72
CA THR A 117 13.70 17.22 9.54
C THR A 117 12.73 17.55 10.66
N ILE A 118 11.43 17.57 10.40
CA ILE A 118 10.40 17.76 11.43
C ILE A 118 10.49 16.68 12.50
N LEU A 119 10.60 15.41 12.13
CA LEU A 119 10.74 14.31 13.09
C LEU A 119 11.98 14.49 13.99
N ARG A 120 13.09 14.99 13.44
CA ARG A 120 14.32 15.29 14.20
C ARG A 120 14.13 16.47 15.15
N ASP A 121 13.51 17.56 14.69
CA ASP A 121 13.26 18.76 15.49
C ASP A 121 12.37 18.46 16.71
N TYR A 122 11.45 17.50 16.56
CA TYR A 122 10.63 17.01 17.67
C TYR A 122 11.26 15.89 18.49
N GLY A 123 12.47 15.43 18.12
CA GLY A 123 13.21 14.38 18.83
C GLY A 123 12.66 12.97 18.58
N LEU A 124 11.88 12.78 17.52
CA LEU A 124 11.26 11.49 17.17
C LEU A 124 12.14 10.62 16.26
N SER A 125 13.10 11.21 15.54
CA SER A 125 14.06 10.46 14.73
C SER A 125 15.43 10.44 15.40
N THR A 126 15.96 9.23 15.59
CA THR A 126 17.33 8.96 16.11
C THR A 126 18.29 8.59 14.99
N GLN A 127 17.80 8.42 13.79
CA GLN A 127 18.54 7.88 12.65
C GLN A 127 19.54 8.89 12.08
N SER A 128 20.77 8.46 11.79
CA SER A 128 21.70 9.31 11.04
C SER A 128 21.22 9.48 9.58
N TRP A 129 21.58 10.59 8.93
CA TRP A 129 21.21 10.83 7.52
C TRP A 129 21.67 9.73 6.56
N PRO A 130 22.91 9.18 6.67
CA PRO A 130 23.31 8.05 5.84
C PRO A 130 22.46 6.79 6.07
N SER A 131 22.11 6.48 7.31
CA SER A 131 21.25 5.34 7.64
C SER A 131 19.84 5.53 7.11
N TRP A 132 19.27 6.74 7.25
CA TRP A 132 17.98 7.10 6.70
C TRP A 132 17.95 6.95 5.17
N LEU A 133 18.98 7.45 4.48
CA LEU A 133 19.11 7.33 3.02
C LEU A 133 19.24 5.88 2.58
N ALA A 134 19.96 5.04 3.36
CA ALA A 134 20.06 3.61 3.09
C ALA A 134 18.68 2.92 3.19
N ASP A 135 17.86 3.29 4.19
CA ASP A 135 16.51 2.73 4.32
C ASP A 135 15.58 3.23 3.19
N GLN A 136 15.74 4.49 2.72
CA GLN A 136 15.05 4.98 1.51
C GLN A 136 15.46 4.17 0.26
N ALA A 137 16.73 3.84 0.11
CA ALA A 137 17.23 3.04 -1.01
C ALA A 137 16.70 1.59 -0.96
N LYS A 138 16.64 0.97 0.22
CA LYS A 138 16.01 -0.35 0.41
C LYS A 138 14.53 -0.33 0.02
N SER A 139 13.78 0.68 0.46
CA SER A 139 12.37 0.87 0.10
C SER A 139 12.18 1.02 -1.41
N LEU A 140 13.07 1.76 -2.08
CA LEU A 140 13.06 1.90 -3.53
C LEU A 140 13.36 0.56 -4.22
N ALA A 141 14.32 -0.23 -3.73
CA ALA A 141 14.63 -1.55 -4.29
C ALA A 141 13.46 -2.53 -4.16
N VAL A 142 12.78 -2.57 -2.99
CA VAL A 142 11.53 -3.34 -2.79
C VAL A 142 10.45 -2.89 -3.77
N THR A 143 10.31 -1.58 -3.97
CA THR A 143 9.37 -1.00 -4.93
C THR A 143 9.70 -1.45 -6.36
N TRP A 144 10.96 -1.40 -6.80
CA TRP A 144 11.38 -1.88 -8.12
C TRP A 144 11.00 -3.34 -8.36
N VAL A 145 11.27 -4.21 -7.39
CA VAL A 145 10.92 -5.65 -7.49
C VAL A 145 9.42 -5.82 -7.61
N THR A 146 8.66 -5.22 -6.72
CA THR A 146 7.19 -5.37 -6.66
C THR A 146 6.52 -4.87 -7.94
N TYR A 147 6.86 -3.65 -8.38
CA TYR A 147 6.26 -3.08 -9.59
C TYR A 147 6.70 -3.81 -10.87
N THR A 148 7.96 -4.25 -10.94
CA THR A 148 8.45 -5.01 -12.09
C THR A 148 7.72 -6.34 -12.21
N LEU A 149 7.60 -7.10 -11.12
CA LEU A 149 6.88 -8.38 -11.12
C LEU A 149 5.40 -8.20 -11.47
N GLY A 150 4.73 -7.21 -10.89
CA GLY A 150 3.34 -6.89 -11.19
C GLY A 150 3.12 -6.53 -12.67
N LEU A 151 3.99 -5.67 -13.23
CA LEU A 151 3.90 -5.28 -14.64
C LEU A 151 4.29 -6.41 -15.62
N LEU A 152 5.23 -7.27 -15.26
CA LEU A 152 5.55 -8.46 -16.06
C LEU A 152 4.37 -9.43 -16.09
N LEU A 153 3.75 -9.69 -14.95
CA LEU A 153 2.54 -10.51 -14.87
C LEU A 153 1.40 -9.91 -15.69
N LEU A 154 1.12 -8.61 -15.52
CA LEU A 154 0.10 -7.91 -16.28
C LEU A 154 0.37 -8.00 -17.78
N THR A 155 1.61 -7.76 -18.20
CA THR A 155 2.01 -7.85 -19.62
C THR A 155 1.84 -9.26 -20.16
N ALA A 156 2.20 -10.28 -19.39
CA ALA A 156 2.00 -11.67 -19.75
C ALA A 156 0.51 -12.02 -19.94
N LEU A 157 -0.35 -11.57 -19.02
CA LEU A 157 -1.80 -11.77 -19.08
C LEU A 157 -2.43 -11.08 -20.31
N VAL A 158 -2.06 -9.81 -20.55
CA VAL A 158 -2.54 -9.06 -21.72
C VAL A 158 -2.16 -9.77 -23.04
N ARG A 159 -0.95 -10.31 -23.12
CA ARG A 159 -0.48 -11.02 -24.32
C ARG A 159 -1.10 -12.40 -24.48
N ARG A 160 -1.27 -13.14 -23.41
CA ARG A 160 -1.79 -14.52 -23.44
C ARG A 160 -3.30 -14.58 -23.62
N PHE A 161 -4.02 -13.57 -23.05
CA PHE A 161 -5.47 -13.51 -23.02
C PHE A 161 -5.99 -12.11 -23.43
N PRO A 162 -5.83 -11.65 -24.68
CA PRO A 162 -6.11 -10.26 -25.09
C PRO A 162 -7.54 -9.78 -24.81
N ARG A 163 -8.51 -10.70 -24.84
CA ARG A 163 -9.93 -10.39 -24.58
C ARG A 163 -10.30 -10.35 -23.11
N TYR A 164 -9.69 -11.21 -22.28
CA TYR A 164 -10.07 -11.44 -20.89
C TYR A 164 -8.90 -11.14 -19.92
N TRP A 165 -7.86 -10.41 -20.36
CA TRP A 165 -6.69 -10.09 -19.54
C TRP A 165 -7.06 -9.45 -18.22
N TRP A 166 -8.08 -8.59 -18.21
CA TRP A 166 -8.53 -7.84 -17.04
C TRP A 166 -9.09 -8.74 -15.93
N THR A 167 -9.74 -9.87 -16.26
CA THR A 167 -10.23 -10.81 -15.25
C THR A 167 -9.07 -11.51 -14.53
N GLY A 168 -8.11 -12.02 -15.30
CA GLY A 168 -6.89 -12.61 -14.73
C GLY A 168 -6.04 -11.58 -13.97
N ALA A 169 -5.94 -10.36 -14.49
CA ALA A 169 -5.20 -9.28 -13.82
C ALA A 169 -5.89 -8.82 -12.53
N ALA A 170 -7.24 -8.73 -12.51
CA ALA A 170 -7.99 -8.38 -11.31
C ALA A 170 -7.84 -9.47 -10.22
N ALA A 171 -7.99 -10.75 -10.61
CA ALA A 171 -7.75 -11.86 -9.69
C ALA A 171 -6.31 -11.90 -9.19
N GLY A 172 -5.33 -11.70 -10.09
CA GLY A 172 -3.91 -11.64 -9.74
C GLY A 172 -3.55 -10.46 -8.82
N ALA A 173 -4.14 -9.29 -9.04
CA ALA A 173 -3.95 -8.13 -8.17
C ALA A 173 -4.49 -8.40 -6.76
N GLY A 174 -5.69 -8.96 -6.65
CA GLY A 174 -6.24 -9.36 -5.36
C GLY A 174 -5.38 -10.42 -4.66
N ALA A 175 -4.97 -11.45 -5.40
CA ALA A 175 -4.08 -12.50 -4.87
C ALA A 175 -2.72 -11.92 -4.42
N LEU A 176 -2.16 -10.94 -5.15
CA LEU A 176 -0.90 -10.29 -4.79
C LEU A 176 -1.04 -9.48 -3.49
N VAL A 177 -2.16 -8.78 -3.29
CA VAL A 177 -2.44 -8.08 -2.02
C VAL A 177 -2.51 -9.08 -0.87
N ILE A 178 -3.24 -10.18 -1.03
CA ILE A 178 -3.34 -11.22 0.00
C ILE A 178 -1.96 -11.83 0.27
N ALA A 179 -1.25 -12.29 -0.77
CA ALA A 179 0.08 -12.87 -0.62
C ALA A 179 1.09 -11.88 0.01
N GLY A 180 1.04 -10.60 -0.40
CA GLY A 180 1.86 -9.54 0.17
C GLY A 180 1.60 -9.34 1.66
N SER A 181 0.34 -9.37 2.09
CA SER A 181 -0.04 -9.24 3.50
C SER A 181 0.53 -10.38 4.36
N PHE A 182 0.56 -11.61 3.83
CA PHE A 182 1.20 -12.75 4.50
C PHE A 182 2.73 -12.72 4.44
N ALA A 183 3.29 -12.28 3.31
CA ALA A 183 4.74 -12.24 3.12
C ALA A 183 5.41 -11.08 3.88
N TYR A 184 4.70 -9.98 4.10
CA TYR A 184 5.24 -8.77 4.70
C TYR A 184 5.97 -9.02 6.04
N PRO A 185 5.36 -9.69 7.03
CA PRO A 185 6.00 -9.91 8.33
C PRO A 185 7.25 -10.79 8.28
N VAL A 186 7.35 -11.65 7.25
CA VAL A 186 8.42 -12.64 7.14
C VAL A 186 9.54 -12.17 6.22
N MET A 187 9.20 -11.43 5.16
CA MET A 187 10.15 -11.07 4.11
C MET A 187 10.54 -9.58 4.13
N ILE A 188 9.61 -8.70 4.47
CA ILE A 188 9.82 -7.25 4.38
C ILE A 188 10.23 -6.65 5.71
N GLU A 189 9.56 -6.98 6.80
CA GLU A 189 9.92 -6.46 8.13
C GLU A 189 11.39 -6.71 8.48
N PRO A 190 11.99 -7.91 8.24
CA PRO A 190 13.39 -8.17 8.56
C PRO A 190 14.41 -7.38 7.71
N VAL A 191 13.99 -6.80 6.58
CA VAL A 191 14.85 -5.91 5.78
C VAL A 191 15.14 -4.60 6.52
N PHE A 192 14.17 -4.18 7.36
CA PHE A 192 14.21 -2.91 8.07
C PHE A 192 14.51 -3.04 9.56
N ASN A 193 14.11 -4.13 10.21
CA ASN A 193 14.24 -4.33 11.66
C ASN A 193 14.99 -5.62 11.97
N THR A 194 15.73 -5.62 13.07
CA THR A 194 16.24 -6.83 13.67
C THR A 194 15.29 -7.26 14.81
N PHE A 195 14.94 -8.53 14.82
CA PHE A 195 14.05 -9.09 15.83
C PHE A 195 14.78 -10.11 16.70
N HIS A 196 14.50 -10.10 17.98
CA HIS A 196 14.93 -11.16 18.91
C HIS A 196 13.79 -11.49 19.87
N SER A 197 13.75 -12.71 20.36
CA SER A 197 12.73 -13.11 21.34
C SER A 197 12.92 -12.33 22.64
N LEU A 198 11.81 -11.84 23.22
CA LEU A 198 11.84 -11.23 24.54
C LEU A 198 12.36 -12.29 25.54
N PRO A 199 13.38 -11.98 26.36
CA PRO A 199 13.90 -12.92 27.36
C PRO A 199 12.80 -13.49 28.26
N ALA A 200 13.00 -14.73 28.71
CA ALA A 200 12.09 -15.35 29.67
C ALA A 200 12.00 -14.49 30.94
N GLY A 201 10.78 -14.23 31.41
CA GLY A 201 10.49 -13.39 32.57
C GLY A 201 9.00 -13.14 32.74
N GLU A 202 8.66 -12.35 33.74
CA GLU A 202 7.27 -12.05 34.11
C GLU A 202 6.51 -11.39 32.96
N LEU A 203 7.08 -10.36 32.32
CA LEU A 203 6.43 -9.65 31.20
C LEU A 203 6.12 -10.60 30.04
N ARG A 204 7.11 -11.41 29.60
CA ARG A 204 6.89 -12.36 28.50
C ARG A 204 5.77 -13.35 28.83
N SER A 205 5.79 -13.90 30.06
CA SER A 205 4.76 -14.83 30.52
C SER A 205 3.38 -14.15 30.56
N ALA A 206 3.29 -12.94 31.11
CA ALA A 206 2.05 -12.19 31.20
C ALA A 206 1.44 -11.90 29.83
N LEU A 207 2.25 -11.49 28.83
CA LEU A 207 1.79 -11.21 27.47
C LEU A 207 1.30 -12.48 26.74
N LEU A 208 2.00 -13.59 26.89
CA LEU A 208 1.57 -14.88 26.32
C LEU A 208 0.30 -15.41 27.00
N ASP A 209 0.17 -15.23 28.32
CA ASP A 209 -1.02 -15.62 29.07
C ASP A 209 -2.23 -14.77 28.70
N MET A 210 -2.03 -13.47 28.47
CA MET A 210 -3.05 -12.56 27.97
C MET A 210 -3.55 -13.01 26.60
N ALA A 211 -2.66 -13.30 25.66
CA ALA A 211 -3.01 -13.79 24.33
C ALA A 211 -3.81 -15.12 24.40
N ARG A 212 -3.39 -16.04 25.29
CA ARG A 212 -4.12 -17.29 25.51
C ARG A 212 -5.54 -17.07 26.07
N ARG A 213 -5.68 -16.18 27.06
CA ARG A 213 -7.00 -15.83 27.64
C ARG A 213 -7.94 -15.22 26.64
N ASP A 214 -7.40 -14.40 25.71
CA ASP A 214 -8.19 -13.78 24.64
C ASP A 214 -8.47 -14.73 23.46
N GLY A 215 -7.93 -15.95 23.48
CA GLY A 215 -8.10 -16.93 22.41
C GLY A 215 -7.32 -16.57 21.14
N VAL A 216 -6.30 -15.70 21.23
CA VAL A 216 -5.44 -15.30 20.12
C VAL A 216 -4.19 -16.20 20.13
N PRO A 217 -4.02 -17.10 19.15
CA PRO A 217 -2.82 -17.95 19.11
C PRO A 217 -1.60 -17.08 18.77
N VAL A 218 -0.67 -16.99 19.71
CA VAL A 218 0.60 -16.26 19.57
C VAL A 218 1.75 -17.23 19.79
N SER A 219 2.69 -17.29 18.85
CA SER A 219 3.85 -18.20 18.91
C SER A 219 5.00 -17.66 19.77
N ASP A 220 5.22 -16.35 19.76
CA ASP A 220 6.31 -15.71 20.48
C ASP A 220 6.04 -14.22 20.72
N VAL A 221 6.83 -13.64 21.65
CA VAL A 221 6.94 -12.19 21.87
C VAL A 221 8.32 -11.76 21.39
N LEU A 222 8.36 -10.89 20.40
CA LEU A 222 9.59 -10.37 19.79
C LEU A 222 9.83 -8.93 20.21
N VAL A 223 11.10 -8.57 20.28
CA VAL A 223 11.57 -7.19 20.45
C VAL A 223 12.15 -6.73 19.12
N ALA A 224 11.70 -5.57 18.65
CA ALA A 224 12.24 -4.90 17.45
C ALA A 224 13.21 -3.78 17.87
N ASP A 225 14.33 -3.65 17.17
CA ASP A 225 15.39 -2.65 17.38
C ASP A 225 14.97 -1.24 16.88
N ALA A 226 13.80 -0.76 17.33
CA ALA A 226 13.21 0.50 16.88
C ALA A 226 14.02 1.74 17.29
N SER A 227 14.70 1.67 18.46
CA SER A 227 15.52 2.79 18.98
C SER A 227 16.62 3.26 18.03
N ARG A 228 17.03 2.40 17.10
CA ARG A 228 17.98 2.76 16.03
C ARG A 228 17.43 3.85 15.10
N ARG A 229 16.11 4.00 15.02
CA ARG A 229 15.45 4.90 14.07
C ARG A 229 14.52 5.90 14.69
N THR A 230 13.94 5.57 15.84
CA THR A 230 12.89 6.38 16.43
C THR A 230 12.88 6.28 17.94
N THR A 231 12.35 7.32 18.59
CA THR A 231 11.99 7.28 20.02
C THR A 231 10.51 6.90 20.20
N SER A 232 9.76 6.67 19.13
CA SER A 232 8.34 6.33 19.20
C SER A 232 8.13 5.02 19.94
N LEU A 233 7.08 4.99 20.75
CA LEU A 233 6.67 3.82 21.53
C LEU A 233 5.62 3.06 20.73
N ASN A 234 5.84 1.78 20.47
CA ASN A 234 4.88 0.97 19.72
C ASN A 234 4.96 -0.52 20.11
N ALA A 235 3.82 -1.19 19.95
CA ALA A 235 3.71 -2.63 19.90
C ALA A 235 2.69 -3.00 18.82
N TYR A 236 2.72 -4.22 18.30
CA TYR A 236 1.73 -4.71 17.33
C TYR A 236 1.72 -6.25 17.31
N VAL A 237 0.63 -6.82 16.80
CA VAL A 237 0.55 -8.25 16.53
C VAL A 237 0.76 -8.47 15.04
N SER A 238 1.81 -9.22 14.70
CA SER A 238 2.20 -9.52 13.31
C SER A 238 1.95 -11.00 12.99
N GLY A 239 1.66 -11.29 11.72
CA GLY A 239 1.40 -12.66 11.27
C GLY A 239 -0.07 -13.06 11.28
N PHE A 240 -0.36 -14.31 10.88
CA PHE A 240 -1.72 -14.84 10.75
C PHE A 240 -1.84 -16.22 11.41
N GLY A 241 -3.00 -16.49 12.01
CA GLY A 241 -3.27 -17.78 12.64
C GLY A 241 -2.18 -18.20 13.63
N SER A 242 -1.61 -19.38 13.47
CA SER A 242 -0.57 -19.93 14.35
C SER A 242 0.80 -19.25 14.19
N THR A 243 1.00 -18.41 13.17
CA THR A 243 2.26 -17.65 12.97
C THR A 243 2.22 -16.28 13.61
N ARG A 244 1.14 -15.92 14.31
CA ARG A 244 1.03 -14.65 15.02
C ARG A 244 2.09 -14.52 16.08
N ARG A 245 2.67 -13.34 16.19
CA ARG A 245 3.66 -12.96 17.19
C ARG A 245 3.36 -11.54 17.68
N ILE A 246 3.56 -11.32 18.97
CA ILE A 246 3.54 -9.97 19.54
C ILE A 246 4.89 -9.36 19.24
N VAL A 247 4.95 -8.16 18.71
CA VAL A 247 6.17 -7.37 18.51
C VAL A 247 6.11 -6.15 19.39
N VAL A 248 7.14 -5.96 20.22
CA VAL A 248 7.27 -4.80 21.11
C VAL A 248 8.53 -4.05 20.73
N TYR A 249 8.46 -2.73 20.65
CA TYR A 249 9.65 -1.90 20.41
C TYR A 249 10.54 -1.86 21.66
N ASP A 250 11.86 -1.90 21.48
CA ASP A 250 12.83 -1.73 22.55
C ASP A 250 12.67 -0.39 23.28
N THR A 251 12.25 0.65 22.58
CA THR A 251 11.87 1.96 23.14
C THR A 251 10.70 1.87 24.12
N LEU A 252 9.71 1.03 23.85
CA LEU A 252 8.56 0.81 24.74
C LEU A 252 8.99 0.11 26.04
N LEU A 253 9.86 -0.91 25.93
CA LEU A 253 10.37 -1.67 27.06
C LEU A 253 11.21 -0.81 28.01
N THR A 254 11.93 0.17 27.48
CA THR A 254 12.80 1.05 28.27
C THR A 254 12.07 2.23 28.91
N SER A 255 10.93 2.66 28.31
CA SER A 255 10.24 3.91 28.69
C SER A 255 8.95 3.70 29.47
N MET A 256 8.36 2.48 29.43
CA MET A 256 7.05 2.22 30.02
C MET A 256 7.10 1.16 31.13
N SER A 257 6.23 1.30 32.13
CA SER A 257 6.01 0.28 33.15
C SER A 257 5.26 -0.93 32.58
N THR A 258 5.49 -2.11 33.15
CA THR A 258 4.83 -3.36 32.76
C THR A 258 3.32 -3.23 32.58
N PRO A 259 2.52 -2.63 33.51
CA PRO A 259 1.09 -2.50 33.32
C PRO A 259 0.69 -1.67 32.08
N ARG A 260 1.49 -0.64 31.72
CA ARG A 260 1.24 0.17 30.51
C ARG A 260 1.53 -0.63 29.24
N ILE A 261 2.61 -1.41 29.22
CA ILE A 261 2.95 -2.31 28.11
C ILE A 261 1.82 -3.34 27.93
N GLU A 262 1.36 -3.96 29.02
CA GLU A 262 0.24 -4.91 28.99
C GLU A 262 -1.03 -4.29 28.43
N SER A 263 -1.37 -3.05 28.82
CA SER A 263 -2.54 -2.34 28.29
C SER A 263 -2.46 -2.09 26.78
N ILE A 264 -1.27 -1.68 26.27
CA ILE A 264 -1.03 -1.48 24.85
C ILE A 264 -1.18 -2.81 24.10
N VAL A 265 -0.53 -3.88 24.60
CA VAL A 265 -0.60 -5.20 23.96
C VAL A 265 -2.00 -5.79 24.02
N ALA A 266 -2.78 -5.54 25.08
CA ALA A 266 -4.18 -5.94 25.15
C ALA A 266 -5.02 -5.29 24.04
N HIS A 267 -4.78 -4.01 23.73
CA HIS A 267 -5.41 -3.31 22.61
C HIS A 267 -5.07 -3.98 21.27
N GLU A 268 -3.80 -4.29 21.04
CA GLU A 268 -3.34 -4.95 19.80
C GLU A 268 -3.90 -6.38 19.66
N LEU A 269 -4.01 -7.12 20.78
CA LEU A 269 -4.67 -8.42 20.79
C LEU A 269 -6.16 -8.31 20.45
N GLY A 270 -6.83 -7.22 20.84
CA GLY A 270 -8.19 -6.90 20.42
C GLY A 270 -8.35 -6.82 18.90
N HIS A 271 -7.44 -6.13 18.20
CA HIS A 271 -7.38 -6.09 16.73
C HIS A 271 -7.14 -7.48 16.13
N ALA A 272 -6.21 -8.24 16.71
CA ALA A 272 -5.89 -9.59 16.25
C ALA A 272 -7.05 -10.56 16.45
N LYS A 273 -7.81 -10.44 17.56
CA LYS A 273 -9.00 -11.24 17.86
C LYS A 273 -10.14 -10.98 16.87
N ARG A 274 -10.25 -9.75 16.39
CA ARG A 274 -11.27 -9.34 15.42
C ARG A 274 -10.85 -9.58 13.97
N ASP A 275 -9.67 -10.12 13.73
CA ASP A 275 -9.10 -10.33 12.40
C ASP A 275 -9.07 -9.05 11.53
N ASP A 276 -8.82 -7.88 12.16
CA ASP A 276 -8.86 -6.58 11.47
C ASP A 276 -7.87 -6.54 10.30
N VAL A 277 -6.70 -7.18 10.42
CA VAL A 277 -5.73 -7.30 9.32
C VAL A 277 -6.30 -8.12 8.16
N LEU A 278 -7.03 -9.20 8.42
CA LEU A 278 -7.65 -10.01 7.37
C LEU A 278 -8.74 -9.20 6.66
N HIS A 279 -9.60 -8.54 7.40
CA HIS A 279 -10.67 -7.70 6.83
C HIS A 279 -10.09 -6.57 5.96
N GLY A 280 -9.09 -5.86 6.49
CA GLY A 280 -8.38 -4.82 5.72
C GLY A 280 -7.71 -5.37 4.47
N THR A 281 -7.10 -6.55 4.55
CA THR A 281 -6.49 -7.24 3.40
C THR A 281 -7.52 -7.60 2.33
N LEU A 282 -8.70 -8.13 2.72
CA LEU A 282 -9.76 -8.45 1.77
C LEU A 282 -10.34 -7.21 1.10
N VAL A 283 -10.57 -6.14 1.85
CA VAL A 283 -10.99 -4.84 1.30
C VAL A 283 -9.95 -4.29 0.32
N GLY A 284 -8.67 -4.35 0.69
CA GLY A 284 -7.56 -3.96 -0.18
C GLY A 284 -7.47 -4.81 -1.45
N ALA A 285 -7.65 -6.13 -1.35
CA ALA A 285 -7.65 -7.05 -2.49
C ALA A 285 -8.79 -6.75 -3.47
N LEU A 286 -10.01 -6.52 -2.96
CA LEU A 286 -11.16 -6.12 -3.77
C LEU A 286 -10.97 -4.74 -4.40
N GLY A 287 -10.39 -3.79 -3.66
CA GLY A 287 -10.05 -2.47 -4.16
C GLY A 287 -9.04 -2.55 -5.31
N ALA A 288 -7.98 -3.34 -5.17
CA ALA A 288 -6.99 -3.57 -6.22
C ALA A 288 -7.61 -4.21 -7.46
N ALA A 289 -8.45 -5.24 -7.29
CA ALA A 289 -9.20 -5.85 -8.38
C ALA A 289 -10.13 -4.84 -9.08
N GLY A 290 -10.84 -4.01 -8.30
CA GLY A 290 -11.68 -2.92 -8.82
C GLY A 290 -10.89 -1.89 -9.62
N GLY A 291 -9.70 -1.52 -9.15
CA GLY A 291 -8.78 -0.63 -9.86
C GLY A 291 -8.36 -1.18 -11.23
N VAL A 292 -8.06 -2.49 -11.32
CA VAL A 292 -7.75 -3.17 -12.59
C VAL A 292 -8.96 -3.14 -13.53
N CYS A 293 -10.17 -3.41 -13.03
CA CYS A 293 -11.40 -3.33 -13.83
C CYS A 293 -11.62 -1.91 -14.35
N LEU A 294 -11.42 -0.88 -13.51
CA LEU A 294 -11.52 0.52 -13.93
C LEU A 294 -10.47 0.84 -15.01
N LEU A 295 -9.22 0.42 -14.81
CA LEU A 295 -8.18 0.58 -15.82
C LEU A 295 -8.56 -0.06 -17.16
N ALA A 296 -9.14 -1.28 -17.13
CA ALA A 296 -9.61 -1.95 -18.34
C ALA A 296 -10.68 -1.11 -19.06
N VAL A 297 -11.64 -0.54 -18.32
CA VAL A 297 -12.66 0.36 -18.89
C VAL A 297 -12.01 1.64 -19.48
N LEU A 298 -11.08 2.27 -18.78
CA LEU A 298 -10.37 3.45 -19.28
C LEU A 298 -9.62 3.17 -20.58
N LEU A 299 -8.98 2.00 -20.68
CA LEU A 299 -8.25 1.57 -21.90
C LEU A 299 -9.17 1.24 -23.09
N THR A 300 -10.48 1.15 -22.90
CA THR A 300 -11.43 1.08 -24.05
C THR A 300 -11.74 2.43 -24.66
N SER A 301 -11.38 3.55 -24.02
CA SER A 301 -11.68 4.90 -24.49
C SER A 301 -10.67 5.40 -25.52
N PRO A 302 -11.04 5.54 -26.82
CA PRO A 302 -10.12 6.06 -27.85
C PRO A 302 -9.67 7.51 -27.58
N ARG A 303 -10.51 8.28 -26.87
CA ARG A 303 -10.17 9.68 -26.50
C ARG A 303 -9.04 9.73 -25.48
N LEU A 304 -9.11 8.87 -24.44
CA LEU A 304 -8.07 8.78 -23.42
C LEU A 304 -6.76 8.25 -24.00
N LEU A 305 -6.82 7.20 -24.82
CA LEU A 305 -5.63 6.64 -25.48
C LEU A 305 -4.93 7.68 -26.37
N ARG A 306 -5.68 8.46 -27.15
CA ARG A 306 -5.09 9.55 -27.95
C ARG A 306 -4.45 10.63 -27.07
N ARG A 307 -5.10 11.04 -25.98
CA ARG A 307 -4.54 12.02 -25.03
C ARG A 307 -3.26 11.51 -24.38
N ALA A 308 -3.19 10.22 -24.07
CA ALA A 308 -1.99 9.57 -23.53
C ALA A 308 -0.87 9.35 -24.58
N GLY A 309 -1.08 9.75 -25.83
CA GLY A 309 -0.11 9.55 -26.92
C GLY A 309 -0.01 8.11 -27.41
N LEU A 310 -1.02 7.29 -27.12
CA LEU A 310 -1.13 5.91 -27.61
C LEU A 310 -1.97 5.89 -28.89
N ALA A 311 -1.44 5.25 -29.95
CA ALA A 311 -2.21 5.05 -31.16
C ALA A 311 -3.42 4.12 -30.86
N PRO A 312 -4.64 4.46 -31.37
CA PRO A 312 -5.73 3.50 -31.31
C PRO A 312 -5.32 2.24 -32.10
N PRO A 313 -5.77 1.04 -31.68
CA PRO A 313 -5.58 -0.16 -32.49
C PRO A 313 -6.10 0.14 -33.89
N ALA A 314 -5.28 -0.15 -34.92
CA ALA A 314 -5.65 0.07 -36.31
C ALA A 314 -7.01 -0.63 -36.52
N SER A 315 -8.05 0.15 -36.84
CA SER A 315 -9.31 -0.42 -37.30
C SER A 315 -8.95 -1.32 -38.47
N ARG A 316 -9.27 -2.60 -38.40
CA ARG A 316 -9.20 -3.48 -39.57
C ARG A 316 -9.98 -2.77 -40.69
N ARG A 317 -9.28 -2.16 -41.62
CA ARG A 317 -9.90 -1.79 -42.89
C ARG A 317 -10.46 -3.12 -43.45
N PRO A 318 -11.72 -3.20 -43.84
CA PRO A 318 -12.18 -4.36 -44.59
C PRO A 318 -11.19 -4.54 -45.73
N THR A 319 -10.54 -5.68 -45.79
CA THR A 319 -9.67 -6.05 -46.89
C THR A 319 -10.55 -6.02 -48.11
N GLY A 320 -10.15 -5.27 -49.16
CA GLY A 320 -10.92 -5.01 -50.36
C GLY A 320 -11.38 -6.25 -51.17
N ALA A 321 -11.37 -7.43 -50.58
CA ALA A 321 -11.97 -8.66 -51.10
C ALA A 321 -13.49 -8.78 -50.84
N GLU A 322 -14.05 -8.05 -49.87
CA GLU A 322 -15.52 -8.07 -49.62
C GLU A 322 -16.29 -7.01 -50.44
N ALA A 323 -15.60 -6.08 -51.12
CA ALA A 323 -16.24 -5.08 -51.98
C ALA A 323 -16.45 -5.57 -53.43
N ALA A 324 -16.02 -6.78 -53.77
CA ALA A 324 -16.13 -7.34 -55.12
C ALA A 324 -17.36 -8.25 -55.34
N ASP A 325 -18.14 -8.49 -54.31
CA ASP A 325 -19.28 -9.42 -54.39
C ASP A 325 -20.62 -8.70 -54.06
N ASP A 326 -20.80 -7.45 -54.56
CA ASP A 326 -22.13 -6.81 -54.61
C ASP A 326 -22.78 -7.08 -55.96
N PRO A 327 -23.73 -8.03 -56.05
CA PRO A 327 -24.41 -8.38 -57.29
C PRO A 327 -25.27 -7.27 -57.86
N SER A 328 -25.50 -6.17 -57.09
CA SER A 328 -26.35 -5.05 -57.47
C SER A 328 -25.68 -4.03 -58.41
N ALA A 329 -24.36 -4.12 -58.62
CA ALA A 329 -23.60 -3.21 -59.47
C ALA A 329 -23.58 -3.61 -60.96
N ARG A 330 -24.11 -4.79 -61.36
CA ARG A 330 -24.07 -5.29 -62.76
C ARG A 330 -25.28 -4.92 -63.61
N ASP A 331 -26.31 -4.30 -63.02
CA ASP A 331 -27.58 -4.05 -63.76
C ASP A 331 -27.84 -2.59 -64.13
N ARG A 332 -26.82 -1.70 -64.17
CA ARG A 332 -26.97 -0.29 -64.55
C ARG A 332 -26.08 0.12 -65.71
N GLY A 333 -25.90 -0.76 -66.68
CA GLY A 333 -25.08 -0.48 -67.87
C GLY A 333 -25.64 -1.03 -69.18
N ALA A 334 -26.95 -1.09 -69.36
CA ALA A 334 -27.57 -1.36 -70.66
C ALA A 334 -28.93 -0.71 -70.72
N GLY A 335 -29.02 0.50 -71.30
CA GLY A 335 -30.22 1.23 -71.57
C GLY A 335 -29.88 2.62 -72.11
#